data_f7bb47ec8481bb2083525bde28cf7b00
#
_entry.id   f7bb47ec8481bb2083525bde28cf7b00
#
_cell.length_a   1.000
_cell.length_b   1.000
_cell.length_c   1.000
_cell.angle_alpha   90.00
_cell.angle_beta   90.00
_cell.angle_gamma   90.00
#
_symmetry.space_group_name_H-M   'P 1'
#
loop_
_entity.id
_entity.type
_entity.pdbx_description
1 polymer ?
#
loop_
_entity_poly.entity_id
_entity_poly.type
_entity_poly.pdbx_seq_one_letter_code
_entity_poly.pdbx_strand_id
1 'polypeptide(L)'
;MFKPVATEDECDVAVLEKVRRAFADALGLSLGDVAFDSSVLGDLGAESLDLLDIAFRLERAFDIRIPRGGIEQTGRQGLGENEAYEVGGVLTRAALDRLAEAMPEVPPAEFRTGMKVSEVGTLLRVGTFYNIVQGLLAQKAGG
;
A
#
# COMPACT_ATOMS: atom_id res chain seq x y z
N MET A 1 -0.10 -12.26 -14.75
CA MET A 1 -0.75 -11.25 -13.92
C MET A 1 -0.16 -11.24 -12.51
N PHE A 2 0.15 -10.05 -12.01
CA PHE A 2 0.77 -9.94 -10.69
C PHE A 2 -0.25 -10.22 -9.58
N LYS A 3 0.18 -10.96 -8.56
CA LYS A 3 -0.61 -11.21 -7.37
C LYS A 3 0.12 -10.63 -6.14
N PRO A 4 -0.52 -9.80 -5.32
CA PRO A 4 0.12 -9.24 -4.13
C PRO A 4 0.60 -10.33 -3.17
N VAL A 5 1.74 -10.09 -2.53
CA VAL A 5 2.30 -11.02 -1.57
C VAL A 5 2.01 -10.58 -0.14
N ALA A 6 1.89 -11.53 0.76
CA ALA A 6 1.53 -11.29 2.15
C ALA A 6 2.75 -11.20 3.07
N THR A 7 3.87 -11.81 2.70
CA THR A 7 5.04 -11.91 3.57
C THR A 7 6.31 -11.57 2.82
N GLU A 8 7.34 -11.20 3.59
CA GLU A 8 8.65 -10.86 3.05
C GLU A 8 9.27 -12.03 2.28
N ASP A 9 9.04 -13.25 2.74
CA ASP A 9 9.61 -14.45 2.11
C ASP A 9 9.19 -14.63 0.66
N GLU A 10 8.04 -14.07 0.29
CA GLU A 10 7.52 -14.15 -1.07
C GLU A 10 8.04 -13.04 -1.98
N CYS A 11 8.82 -12.11 -1.44
CA CYS A 11 9.27 -10.94 -2.18
C CYS A 11 10.48 -11.21 -3.06
N ASP A 12 10.56 -10.45 -4.16
CA ASP A 12 11.81 -10.30 -4.91
C ASP A 12 12.74 -9.45 -4.05
N VAL A 13 13.86 -10.02 -3.64
CA VAL A 13 14.79 -9.39 -2.69
C VAL A 13 15.31 -8.05 -3.22
N ALA A 14 15.68 -7.99 -4.50
CA ALA A 14 16.23 -6.77 -5.08
C ALA A 14 15.20 -5.63 -5.12
N VAL A 15 13.96 -5.97 -5.48
CA VAL A 15 12.88 -4.98 -5.53
C VAL A 15 12.55 -4.49 -4.12
N LEU A 16 12.43 -5.42 -3.16
CA LEU A 16 12.13 -5.05 -1.78
C LEU A 16 13.22 -4.15 -1.20
N GLU A 17 14.48 -4.43 -1.47
CA GLU A 17 15.58 -3.60 -0.98
C GLU A 17 15.47 -2.17 -1.50
N LYS A 18 15.16 -2.01 -2.78
CA LYS A 18 14.97 -0.68 -3.36
C LYS A 18 13.78 0.06 -2.73
N VAL A 19 12.69 -0.65 -2.47
CA VAL A 19 11.53 -0.08 -1.79
C VAL A 19 11.92 0.36 -0.38
N ARG A 20 12.56 -0.51 0.39
CA ARG A 20 13.01 -0.19 1.74
C ARG A 20 13.94 1.02 1.76
N ARG A 21 14.84 1.10 0.79
CA ARG A 21 15.79 2.20 0.68
C ARG A 21 15.08 3.54 0.41
N ALA A 22 14.03 3.52 -0.41
CA ALA A 22 13.25 4.73 -0.65
C ALA A 22 12.62 5.26 0.64
N PHE A 23 12.10 4.38 1.48
CA PHE A 23 11.57 4.74 2.79
C PHE A 23 12.66 5.27 3.72
N ALA A 24 13.78 4.56 3.80
CA ALA A 24 14.88 4.95 4.67
C ALA A 24 15.41 6.33 4.30
N ASP A 25 15.63 6.57 3.01
CA ASP A 25 16.16 7.84 2.53
C ASP A 25 15.17 8.99 2.73
N ALA A 26 13.89 8.74 2.48
CA ALA A 26 12.87 9.78 2.65
C ALA A 26 12.67 10.17 4.12
N LEU A 27 12.78 9.20 5.02
CA LEU A 27 12.48 9.40 6.45
C LEU A 27 13.72 9.59 7.31
N GLY A 28 14.91 9.51 6.73
CA GLY A 28 16.16 9.64 7.49
C GLY A 28 16.41 8.46 8.43
N LEU A 29 15.98 7.27 8.03
CA LEU A 29 16.14 6.05 8.83
C LEU A 29 17.25 5.16 8.25
N SER A 30 17.74 4.24 9.07
CA SER A 30 18.64 3.19 8.58
C SER A 30 17.81 2.13 7.84
N LEU A 31 18.42 1.47 6.86
CA LEU A 31 17.74 0.43 6.10
C LEU A 31 17.20 -0.69 7.02
N GLY A 32 17.95 -1.03 8.08
CA GLY A 32 17.53 -2.04 9.04
C GLY A 32 16.29 -1.68 9.86
N ASP A 33 15.94 -0.40 9.89
CA ASP A 33 14.74 0.07 10.61
C ASP A 33 13.46 -0.05 9.79
N VAL A 34 13.58 -0.42 8.50
CA VAL A 34 12.45 -0.50 7.58
C VAL A 34 12.23 -1.94 7.18
N ALA A 35 11.14 -2.54 7.67
CA ALA A 35 10.80 -3.92 7.36
C ALA A 35 9.57 -3.98 6.46
N PHE A 36 9.37 -5.11 5.78
CA PHE A 36 8.21 -5.33 4.92
C PHE A 36 6.90 -5.07 5.66
N ASP A 37 6.80 -5.51 6.90
CA ASP A 37 5.57 -5.38 7.70
C ASP A 37 5.52 -4.12 8.57
N SER A 38 6.50 -3.22 8.45
CA SER A 38 6.46 -1.96 9.18
C SER A 38 5.26 -1.13 8.77
N SER A 39 4.53 -0.60 9.77
CA SER A 39 3.45 0.35 9.55
C SER A 39 4.05 1.69 9.15
N VAL A 40 3.65 2.23 8.01
CA VAL A 40 4.27 3.44 7.48
C VAL A 40 4.00 4.65 8.38
N LEU A 41 2.75 4.84 8.81
CA LEU A 41 2.41 5.95 9.68
C LEU A 41 2.75 5.69 11.14
N GLY A 42 2.52 4.46 11.62
CA GLY A 42 2.73 4.10 13.02
C GLY A 42 4.21 3.84 13.35
N ASP A 43 4.77 2.78 12.78
CA ASP A 43 6.14 2.35 13.12
C ASP A 43 7.20 3.30 12.58
N LEU A 44 7.04 3.79 11.36
CA LEU A 44 8.03 4.65 10.71
C LEU A 44 7.77 6.13 10.93
N GLY A 45 6.58 6.50 11.41
CA GLY A 45 6.24 7.88 11.72
C GLY A 45 6.13 8.79 10.51
N ALA A 46 5.81 8.27 9.34
CA ALA A 46 5.68 9.07 8.14
C ALA A 46 4.46 10.00 8.22
N GLU A 47 4.60 11.17 7.63
CA GLU A 47 3.51 12.14 7.49
C GLU A 47 3.06 12.19 6.03
N SER A 48 1.99 12.94 5.75
CA SER A 48 1.42 13.02 4.40
C SER A 48 2.44 13.47 3.35
N LEU A 49 3.28 14.46 3.69
CA LEU A 49 4.32 14.93 2.78
C LEU A 49 5.39 13.87 2.54
N ASP A 50 5.68 13.07 3.57
CA ASP A 50 6.64 11.98 3.43
C ASP A 50 6.14 10.92 2.46
N LEU A 51 4.84 10.63 2.48
CA LEU A 51 4.25 9.67 1.55
C LEU A 51 4.44 10.11 0.10
N LEU A 52 4.29 11.41 -0.14
CA LEU A 52 4.49 11.97 -1.47
C LEU A 52 5.94 11.84 -1.90
N ASP A 53 6.88 12.13 -1.01
CA ASP A 53 8.32 11.98 -1.28
C ASP A 53 8.69 10.53 -1.58
N ILE A 54 8.16 9.61 -0.77
CA ILE A 54 8.38 8.17 -0.97
C ILE A 54 7.87 7.75 -2.35
N ALA A 55 6.65 8.19 -2.71
CA ALA A 55 6.07 7.86 -4.01
C ALA A 55 6.96 8.35 -5.16
N PHE A 56 7.45 9.58 -5.07
CA PHE A 56 8.33 10.12 -6.10
C PHE A 56 9.65 9.36 -6.20
N ARG A 57 10.22 8.95 -5.07
CA ARG A 57 11.46 8.18 -5.06
C ARG A 57 11.26 6.81 -5.72
N LEU A 58 10.13 6.17 -5.45
CA LEU A 58 9.79 4.89 -6.06
C LEU A 58 9.56 5.03 -7.56
N GLU A 59 8.85 6.09 -7.97
CA GLU A 59 8.62 6.34 -9.40
C GLU A 59 9.94 6.49 -10.17
N ARG A 60 10.90 7.19 -9.59
CA ARG A 60 12.21 7.35 -10.21
C ARG A 60 13.02 6.06 -10.21
N ALA A 61 13.00 5.35 -9.08
CA ALA A 61 13.81 4.14 -8.93
C ALA A 61 13.39 3.03 -9.90
N PHE A 62 12.10 2.95 -10.20
CA PHE A 62 11.54 1.87 -11.02
C PHE A 62 10.99 2.34 -12.37
N ASP A 63 11.08 3.63 -12.65
CA ASP A 63 10.55 4.22 -13.89
C ASP A 63 9.07 3.85 -14.09
N ILE A 64 8.26 4.17 -13.08
CA ILE A 64 6.82 3.90 -13.04
C ILE A 64 6.07 5.15 -12.60
N ARG A 65 4.75 5.11 -12.73
CA ARG A 65 3.84 6.12 -12.20
C ARG A 65 2.92 5.51 -11.17
N ILE A 66 2.93 6.05 -9.95
CA ILE A 66 2.04 5.59 -8.89
C ILE A 66 0.79 6.47 -8.91
N PRO A 67 -0.40 5.89 -9.20
CA PRO A 67 -1.63 6.67 -9.22
C PRO A 67 -1.94 7.23 -7.84
N ARG A 68 -2.45 8.45 -7.80
CA ARG A 68 -2.92 9.05 -6.56
C ARG A 68 -4.25 8.44 -6.16
N GLY A 69 -4.49 8.31 -4.86
CA GLY A 69 -5.71 7.71 -4.35
C GLY A 69 -5.80 6.21 -4.62
N GLY A 70 -4.66 5.53 -4.75
CA GLY A 70 -4.62 4.12 -5.12
C GLY A 70 -5.37 3.20 -4.17
N ILE A 71 -5.33 3.46 -2.85
CA ILE A 71 -6.03 2.63 -1.88
C ILE A 71 -7.54 2.78 -2.06
N GLU A 72 -8.03 4.01 -2.21
CA GLU A 72 -9.45 4.25 -2.43
C GLU A 72 -9.92 3.56 -3.70
N GLN A 73 -9.17 3.70 -4.78
CA GLN A 73 -9.48 3.02 -6.03
C GLN A 73 -9.53 1.51 -5.86
N THR A 74 -8.59 0.95 -5.11
CA THR A 74 -8.55 -0.48 -4.84
C THR A 74 -9.80 -0.93 -4.10
N GLY A 75 -10.22 -0.16 -3.09
CA GLY A 75 -11.42 -0.46 -2.33
C GLY A 75 -12.72 -0.33 -3.15
N ARG A 76 -12.70 0.51 -4.19
CA ARG A 76 -13.86 0.70 -5.06
C ARG A 76 -13.93 -0.35 -6.16
N GLN A 77 -12.81 -0.91 -6.55
CA GLN A 77 -12.78 -1.94 -7.59
C GLN A 77 -13.48 -3.20 -7.11
N GLY A 78 -14.30 -3.78 -7.96
CA GLY A 78 -15.02 -5.00 -7.63
C GLY A 78 -16.28 -4.78 -6.80
N LEU A 79 -16.60 -3.53 -6.44
CA LEU A 79 -17.88 -3.24 -5.80
C LEU A 79 -18.99 -3.27 -6.85
N GLY A 80 -20.13 -3.84 -6.48
CA GLY A 80 -21.31 -3.88 -7.35
C GLY A 80 -21.95 -2.50 -7.45
N GLU A 81 -22.90 -2.36 -8.39
CA GLU A 81 -23.59 -1.09 -8.59
C GLU A 81 -24.30 -0.58 -7.34
N ASN A 82 -24.76 -1.52 -6.50
CA ASN A 82 -25.50 -1.18 -5.29
C ASN A 82 -24.61 -1.16 -4.04
N GLU A 83 -23.30 -1.34 -4.22
CA GLU A 83 -22.36 -1.36 -3.11
C GLU A 83 -21.62 -0.04 -3.06
N ALA A 84 -21.71 0.65 -1.94
CA ALA A 84 -20.98 1.90 -1.74
C ALA A 84 -19.61 1.63 -1.12
N TYR A 85 -18.64 2.53 -1.40
CA TYR A 85 -17.35 2.50 -0.73
C TYR A 85 -17.47 2.99 0.71
N GLU A 86 -18.23 4.05 0.91
CA GLU A 86 -18.41 4.65 2.23
C GLU A 86 -19.85 5.15 2.41
N VAL A 87 -20.24 5.28 3.68
CA VAL A 87 -21.49 5.93 4.07
C VAL A 87 -21.15 6.86 5.23
N GLY A 88 -21.36 8.18 5.02
CA GLY A 88 -21.09 9.16 6.06
C GLY A 88 -19.63 9.19 6.54
N GLY A 89 -18.69 8.91 5.66
CA GLY A 89 -17.27 8.90 5.99
C GLY A 89 -16.77 7.60 6.63
N VAL A 90 -17.64 6.59 6.73
CA VAL A 90 -17.29 5.28 7.29
C VAL A 90 -17.30 4.24 6.19
N LEU A 91 -16.23 3.44 6.12
CA LEU A 91 -16.11 2.39 5.11
C LEU A 91 -17.17 1.33 5.28
N THR A 92 -17.76 0.91 4.17
CA THR A 92 -18.73 -0.19 4.19
C THR A 92 -18.01 -1.52 4.38
N ARG A 93 -18.74 -2.55 4.83
CA ARG A 93 -18.16 -3.89 4.95
C ARG A 93 -17.69 -4.40 3.58
N ALA A 94 -18.43 -4.10 2.51
CA ALA A 94 -18.03 -4.49 1.16
C ALA A 94 -16.69 -3.86 0.77
N ALA A 95 -16.50 -2.58 1.07
CA ALA A 95 -15.22 -1.90 0.80
C ALA A 95 -14.10 -2.50 1.63
N LEU A 96 -14.33 -2.77 2.91
CA LEU A 96 -13.32 -3.38 3.78
C LEU A 96 -12.91 -4.76 3.26
N ASP A 97 -13.86 -5.55 2.78
CA ASP A 97 -13.57 -6.87 2.23
C ASP A 97 -12.73 -6.77 0.96
N ARG A 98 -13.02 -5.79 0.10
CA ARG A 98 -12.22 -5.56 -1.12
C ARG A 98 -10.80 -5.14 -0.77
N LEU A 99 -10.65 -4.25 0.20
CA LEU A 99 -9.33 -3.83 0.66
C LEU A 99 -8.54 -5.00 1.25
N ALA A 100 -9.18 -5.80 2.07
CA ALA A 100 -8.53 -6.96 2.69
C ALA A 100 -8.01 -7.95 1.64
N GLU A 101 -8.79 -8.19 0.58
CA GLU A 101 -8.38 -9.08 -0.51
C GLU A 101 -7.18 -8.52 -1.27
N ALA A 102 -7.15 -7.20 -1.48
CA ALA A 102 -6.10 -6.54 -2.25
C ALA A 102 -4.84 -6.28 -1.45
N MET A 103 -4.93 -6.32 -0.11
CA MET A 103 -3.83 -5.98 0.79
C MET A 103 -3.52 -7.15 1.74
N PRO A 104 -3.04 -8.28 1.19
CA PRO A 104 -2.75 -9.45 2.03
C PRO A 104 -1.59 -9.23 3.00
N GLU A 105 -0.79 -8.19 2.79
CA GLU A 105 0.30 -7.81 3.69
C GLU A 105 -0.21 -7.20 5.01
N VAL A 106 -1.49 -6.81 5.08
CA VAL A 106 -2.09 -6.23 6.28
C VAL A 106 -2.92 -7.30 6.98
N PRO A 107 -2.73 -7.51 8.31
CA PRO A 107 -3.52 -8.50 9.03
C PRO A 107 -5.03 -8.24 8.88
N PRO A 108 -5.83 -9.29 8.61
CA PRO A 108 -7.27 -9.11 8.40
C PRO A 108 -8.00 -8.43 9.57
N ALA A 109 -7.49 -8.59 10.78
CA ALA A 109 -8.09 -7.98 11.96
C ALA A 109 -8.08 -6.46 11.94
N GLU A 110 -7.23 -5.84 11.11
CA GLU A 110 -7.15 -4.39 11.02
C GLU A 110 -8.23 -3.77 10.15
N PHE A 111 -8.93 -4.58 9.36
CA PHE A 111 -10.06 -4.12 8.54
C PHE A 111 -11.35 -4.20 9.36
N ARG A 112 -11.48 -3.30 10.33
CA ARG A 112 -12.56 -3.36 11.32
C ARG A 112 -13.80 -2.59 10.88
N THR A 113 -14.96 -3.18 11.11
CA THR A 113 -16.24 -2.49 10.90
C THR A 113 -16.25 -1.19 11.70
N GLY A 114 -16.67 -0.11 11.05
CA GLY A 114 -16.66 1.22 11.66
C GLY A 114 -15.42 2.06 11.34
N MET A 115 -14.48 1.49 10.58
CA MET A 115 -13.29 2.23 10.17
C MET A 115 -13.67 3.44 9.32
N LYS A 116 -13.12 4.60 9.63
CA LYS A 116 -13.36 5.81 8.87
C LYS A 116 -12.44 5.88 7.66
N VAL A 117 -12.90 6.54 6.60
CA VAL A 117 -12.08 6.78 5.41
C VAL A 117 -10.76 7.45 5.79
N SER A 118 -10.81 8.38 6.75
CA SER A 118 -9.61 9.09 7.22
C SER A 118 -8.60 8.16 7.90
N GLU A 119 -9.00 6.97 8.31
CA GLU A 119 -8.13 6.02 8.99
C GLU A 119 -7.47 5.01 8.05
N VAL A 120 -7.83 5.03 6.76
CA VAL A 120 -7.32 4.06 5.78
C VAL A 120 -5.79 4.09 5.69
N GLY A 121 -5.21 5.28 5.83
CA GLY A 121 -3.75 5.43 5.80
C GLY A 121 -3.03 4.61 6.86
N THR A 122 -3.70 4.30 7.98
CA THR A 122 -3.09 3.50 9.06
C THR A 122 -2.87 2.04 8.64
N LEU A 123 -3.50 1.61 7.56
CA LEU A 123 -3.33 0.25 7.04
C LEU A 123 -2.03 0.09 6.24
N LEU A 124 -1.44 1.18 5.79
CA LEU A 124 -0.26 1.13 4.91
C LEU A 124 0.93 0.46 5.59
N ARG A 125 1.54 -0.47 4.88
CA ARG A 125 2.79 -1.12 5.26
C ARG A 125 3.83 -0.84 4.18
N VAL A 126 5.10 -1.05 4.49
CA VAL A 126 6.15 -1.02 3.47
C VAL A 126 5.79 -2.02 2.36
N GLY A 127 5.30 -3.20 2.76
CA GLY A 127 4.86 -4.24 1.82
C GLY A 127 3.75 -3.79 0.89
N THR A 128 2.90 -2.86 1.33
CA THR A 128 1.86 -2.27 0.46
C THR A 128 2.50 -1.60 -0.74
N PHE A 129 3.52 -0.80 -0.51
CA PHE A 129 4.25 -0.12 -1.59
C PHE A 129 5.02 -1.10 -2.46
N TYR A 130 5.60 -2.14 -1.85
CA TYR A 130 6.22 -3.22 -2.62
C TYR A 130 5.22 -3.83 -3.61
N ASN A 131 4.02 -4.16 -3.13
CA ASN A 131 2.99 -4.75 -3.98
C ASN A 131 2.54 -3.79 -5.09
N ILE A 132 2.41 -2.49 -4.77
CA ILE A 132 2.06 -1.48 -5.76
C ILE A 132 3.14 -1.42 -6.86
N VAL A 133 4.39 -1.38 -6.46
CA VAL A 133 5.52 -1.33 -7.40
C VAL A 133 5.53 -2.56 -8.30
N GLN A 134 5.39 -3.75 -7.73
CA GLN A 134 5.39 -4.99 -8.50
C GLN A 134 4.22 -5.07 -9.47
N GLY A 135 3.04 -4.60 -9.04
CA GLY A 135 1.87 -4.55 -9.91
C GLY A 135 2.10 -3.64 -11.11
N LEU A 136 2.71 -2.47 -10.87
CA LEU A 136 2.99 -1.53 -11.94
C LEU A 136 4.10 -2.02 -12.88
N LEU A 137 5.11 -2.69 -12.33
CA LEU A 137 6.16 -3.31 -13.14
C LEU A 137 5.59 -4.42 -14.03
N ALA A 138 4.66 -5.21 -13.50
CA ALA A 138 4.01 -6.25 -14.27
C ALA A 138 3.17 -5.67 -15.42
N GLN A 139 2.47 -4.57 -15.19
CA GLN A 139 1.71 -3.88 -16.23
C GLN A 139 2.64 -3.33 -17.32
N LYS A 140 3.76 -2.75 -16.92
CA LYS A 140 4.75 -2.21 -17.84
C LYS A 140 5.36 -3.30 -18.72
N ALA A 141 5.67 -4.45 -18.13
CA ALA A 141 6.25 -5.58 -18.85
C ALA A 141 5.24 -6.23 -19.78
N GLY A 142 3.97 -6.28 -19.39
CA GLY A 142 2.90 -6.89 -20.17
C GLY A 142 2.28 -5.99 -21.23
N GLY A 143 2.55 -4.70 -21.12
CA GLY A 143 1.98 -3.71 -22.00
C GLY A 143 2.91 -3.14 -23.00
#